data_c6856172f6975d147e5b2f80c503d910
#
_entry.id   c6856172f6975d147e5b2f80c503d910
#
_cell.length_a   1.000
_cell.length_b   1.000
_cell.length_c   1.000
_cell.angle_alpha   90.00
_cell.angle_beta   90.00
_cell.angle_gamma   90.00
#
_symmetry.space_group_name_H-M   'P 1'
#
loop_
_entity.id
_entity.type
_entity.pdbx_description
1 polymer ?
#
loop_
_entity_poly.entity_id
_entity_poly.type
_entity_poly.pdbx_seq_one_letter_code
_entity_poly.pdbx_strand_id
1 'polypeptide(L)'
;MCLLHKALYGLKQAPRAWFERFTSQLLHVGFCASAADGNLFILRHRSFIVYLLLYVDDIIITGNSSSFVSNIITPLDKEFDLKDLGLLHYFLGLQIDYTSTNLFVHQYKYASNLLKKFGMTDCKPCKTPCSPNHHLLPNDIPLLSDPKSYRSLVGALQYLTFTRPNLSFVVQ
;
A
#
# COMPACT_ATOMS: atom_id res chain seq x y z
N MET A 1 16.77 -18.76 -31.25
CA MET A 1 16.71 -18.63 -29.81
C MET A 1 17.31 -17.27 -29.47
N CYS A 2 16.55 -16.33 -28.87
CA CYS A 2 17.08 -15.00 -28.49
C CYS A 2 17.52 -15.02 -27.04
N LEU A 3 18.76 -14.58 -26.78
CA LEU A 3 19.27 -14.39 -25.43
C LEU A 3 18.90 -12.97 -24.97
N LEU A 4 18.15 -12.85 -23.87
CA LEU A 4 17.84 -11.56 -23.28
C LEU A 4 18.96 -11.15 -22.32
N HIS A 5 19.55 -9.97 -22.53
CA HIS A 5 20.54 -9.38 -21.64
C HIS A 5 19.93 -8.58 -20.49
N LYS A 6 18.65 -8.20 -20.60
CA LYS A 6 17.86 -7.51 -19.56
C LYS A 6 16.48 -8.16 -19.45
N ALA A 7 15.91 -8.14 -18.26
CA ALA A 7 14.53 -8.56 -18.05
C ALA A 7 13.59 -7.60 -18.79
N LEU A 8 12.58 -8.16 -19.49
CA LEU A 8 11.53 -7.38 -20.15
C LEU A 8 10.31 -7.30 -19.23
N TYR A 9 9.68 -6.13 -19.19
CA TYR A 9 8.43 -5.93 -18.48
C TYR A 9 7.35 -6.91 -18.99
N GLY A 10 6.57 -7.47 -18.08
CA GLY A 10 5.52 -8.46 -18.40
C GLY A 10 5.97 -9.93 -18.39
N LEU A 11 7.26 -10.21 -18.29
CA LEU A 11 7.73 -11.60 -18.09
C LEU A 11 7.57 -12.01 -16.63
N LYS A 12 7.12 -13.24 -16.39
CA LYS A 12 6.82 -13.79 -15.05
C LYS A 12 7.99 -13.64 -14.06
N GLN A 13 9.23 -13.76 -14.53
CA GLN A 13 10.44 -13.68 -13.72
C GLN A 13 10.99 -12.25 -13.56
N ALA A 14 10.52 -11.27 -14.34
CA ALA A 14 11.08 -9.92 -14.36
C ALA A 14 10.96 -9.19 -13.01
N PRO A 15 9.80 -9.22 -12.30
CA PRO A 15 9.68 -8.59 -10.99
C PRO A 15 10.67 -9.16 -9.97
N ARG A 16 10.88 -10.48 -9.98
CA ARG A 16 11.84 -11.12 -9.07
C ARG A 16 13.27 -10.71 -9.37
N ALA A 17 13.67 -10.73 -10.63
CA ALA A 17 15.03 -10.34 -11.04
C ALA A 17 15.31 -8.86 -10.71
N TRP A 18 14.30 -7.99 -10.88
CA TRP A 18 14.40 -6.58 -10.50
C TRP A 18 14.54 -6.42 -8.98
N PHE A 19 13.69 -7.09 -8.20
CA PHE A 19 13.74 -7.08 -6.74
C PHE A 19 15.09 -7.55 -6.23
N GLU A 20 15.61 -8.68 -6.72
CA GLU A 20 16.90 -9.23 -6.31
C GLU A 20 18.06 -8.26 -6.63
N ARG A 21 18.06 -7.62 -7.79
CA ARG A 21 19.07 -6.62 -8.17
C ARG A 21 18.97 -5.37 -7.29
N PHE A 22 17.77 -4.82 -7.09
CA PHE A 22 17.56 -3.62 -6.31
C PHE A 22 17.94 -3.84 -4.84
N THR A 23 17.49 -4.93 -4.24
CA THR A 23 17.80 -5.26 -2.84
C THR A 23 19.29 -5.57 -2.65
N SER A 24 19.95 -6.22 -3.60
CA SER A 24 21.40 -6.41 -3.56
C SER A 24 22.14 -5.07 -3.51
N GLN A 25 21.72 -4.09 -4.29
CA GLN A 25 22.31 -2.75 -4.26
C GLN A 25 22.04 -2.04 -2.93
N LEU A 26 20.84 -2.17 -2.36
CA LEU A 26 20.53 -1.61 -1.04
C LEU A 26 21.44 -2.19 0.05
N LEU A 27 21.65 -3.50 0.05
CA LEU A 27 22.56 -4.16 0.99
C LEU A 27 24.00 -3.68 0.81
N HIS A 28 24.45 -3.45 -0.44
CA HIS A 28 25.77 -2.91 -0.72
C HIS A 28 25.96 -1.47 -0.20
N VAL A 29 24.92 -0.65 -0.26
CA VAL A 29 24.90 0.71 0.33
C VAL A 29 24.90 0.69 1.85
N GLY A 30 24.59 -0.46 2.48
CA GLY A 30 24.59 -0.66 3.93
C GLY A 30 23.19 -0.72 4.57
N PHE A 31 22.15 -0.82 3.77
CA PHE A 31 20.82 -1.12 4.31
C PHE A 31 20.77 -2.55 4.85
N CYS A 32 19.95 -2.76 5.87
CA CYS A 32 19.61 -4.08 6.39
C CYS A 32 18.10 -4.31 6.20
N ALA A 33 17.71 -5.50 5.76
CA ALA A 33 16.31 -5.88 5.71
C ALA A 33 15.73 -6.02 7.12
N SER A 34 14.50 -5.58 7.32
CA SER A 34 13.79 -5.73 8.58
C SER A 34 13.40 -7.19 8.80
N ALA A 35 13.50 -7.66 10.04
CA ALA A 35 13.02 -9.00 10.42
C ALA A 35 11.49 -9.10 10.41
N ALA A 36 10.78 -7.97 10.54
CA ALA A 36 9.32 -7.94 10.57
C ALA A 36 8.68 -7.89 9.17
N ASP A 37 9.37 -7.26 8.19
CA ASP A 37 8.89 -7.13 6.82
C ASP A 37 10.09 -7.15 5.88
N GLY A 38 10.17 -8.15 5.02
CA GLY A 38 11.25 -8.32 4.03
C GLY A 38 11.31 -7.22 2.96
N ASN A 39 10.27 -6.41 2.83
CA ASN A 39 10.24 -5.27 1.92
C ASN A 39 10.67 -3.94 2.58
N LEU A 40 10.86 -3.95 3.90
CA LEU A 40 11.32 -2.79 4.65
C LEU A 40 12.84 -2.89 4.88
N PHE A 41 13.57 -1.90 4.39
CA PHE A 41 15.01 -1.78 4.55
C PHE A 41 15.35 -0.59 5.45
N ILE A 42 16.31 -0.76 6.33
CA ILE A 42 16.71 0.22 7.33
C ILE A 42 18.20 0.49 7.19
N LEU A 43 18.57 1.75 7.00
CA LEU A 43 19.95 2.22 7.06
C LEU A 43 20.14 3.04 8.34
N ARG A 44 21.15 2.66 9.12
CA ARG A 44 21.56 3.39 10.31
C ARG A 44 23.02 3.84 10.16
N HIS A 45 23.25 5.13 10.15
CA HIS A 45 24.58 5.69 10.06
C HIS A 45 24.76 6.84 11.07
N ARG A 46 25.52 6.62 12.14
CA ARG A 46 25.69 7.59 13.25
C ARG A 46 24.31 7.99 13.84
N SER A 47 23.94 9.29 13.69
CA SER A 47 22.65 9.85 14.13
C SER A 47 21.56 9.79 13.06
N PHE A 48 21.88 9.36 11.84
CA PHE A 48 20.94 9.28 10.74
C PHE A 48 20.27 7.93 10.65
N ILE A 49 18.98 7.94 10.42
CA ILE A 49 18.18 6.73 10.15
C ILE A 49 17.38 6.98 8.90
N VAL A 50 17.41 6.01 7.96
CA VAL A 50 16.59 6.01 6.76
C VAL A 50 15.84 4.71 6.66
N TYR A 51 14.57 4.80 6.35
CA TYR A 51 13.69 3.69 6.04
C TYR A 51 13.36 3.71 4.56
N LEU A 52 13.46 2.56 3.91
CA LEU A 52 13.06 2.37 2.53
C LEU A 52 12.08 1.19 2.49
N LEU A 53 10.85 1.47 2.04
CA LEU A 53 9.83 0.46 1.80
C LEU A 53 9.71 0.22 0.31
N LEU A 54 9.87 -1.03 -0.10
CA LEU A 54 9.78 -1.46 -1.49
C LEU A 54 8.49 -2.24 -1.71
N TYR A 55 7.63 -1.77 -2.60
CA TYR A 55 6.40 -2.46 -2.94
C TYR A 55 6.20 -2.50 -4.46
N VAL A 56 6.51 -3.65 -5.06
CA VAL A 56 6.51 -3.86 -6.51
C VAL A 56 7.34 -2.77 -7.20
N ASP A 57 6.71 -1.80 -7.85
CA ASP A 57 7.36 -0.71 -8.59
C ASP A 57 7.44 0.59 -7.76
N ASP A 58 6.78 0.64 -6.59
CA ASP A 58 6.74 1.82 -5.73
C ASP A 58 7.81 1.74 -4.63
N ILE A 59 8.52 2.84 -4.43
CA ILE A 59 9.56 2.98 -3.40
C ILE A 59 9.20 4.18 -2.52
N ILE A 60 9.09 3.95 -1.22
CA ILE A 60 8.96 5.02 -0.23
C ILE A 60 10.27 5.12 0.53
N ILE A 61 10.85 6.33 0.55
CA ILE A 61 12.06 6.61 1.32
C ILE A 61 11.77 7.74 2.31
N THR A 62 12.10 7.52 3.56
CA THR A 62 11.97 8.52 4.62
C THR A 62 13.10 8.42 5.63
N GLY A 63 13.37 9.50 6.34
CA GLY A 63 14.43 9.53 7.35
C GLY A 63 14.40 10.80 8.19
N ASN A 64 15.26 10.86 9.19
CA ASN A 64 15.37 12.00 10.09
C ASN A 64 16.24 13.16 9.55
N SER A 65 16.76 13.03 8.31
CA SER A 65 17.53 14.08 7.64
C SER A 65 17.24 14.08 6.16
N SER A 66 16.64 15.14 5.64
CA SER A 66 16.30 15.28 4.22
C SER A 66 17.55 15.28 3.32
N SER A 67 18.62 15.96 3.73
CA SER A 67 19.88 15.96 2.98
C SER A 67 20.51 14.57 2.89
N PHE A 68 20.45 13.79 3.98
CA PHE A 68 20.96 12.42 3.96
C PHE A 68 20.10 11.50 3.09
N VAL A 69 18.78 11.66 3.12
CA VAL A 69 17.86 10.94 2.22
C VAL A 69 18.15 11.27 0.75
N SER A 70 18.33 12.55 0.40
CA SER A 70 18.66 12.96 -0.97
C SER A 70 19.99 12.38 -1.46
N ASN A 71 20.99 12.28 -0.58
CA ASN A 71 22.28 11.65 -0.91
C ASN A 71 22.15 10.15 -1.21
N ILE A 72 21.12 9.47 -0.68
CA ILE A 72 20.84 8.07 -0.98
C ILE A 72 20.04 7.94 -2.27
N ILE A 73 19.07 8.83 -2.50
CA ILE A 73 18.22 8.78 -3.71
C ILE A 73 19.06 8.99 -4.97
N THR A 74 19.96 9.96 -4.99
CA THR A 74 20.75 10.34 -6.18
C THR A 74 21.51 9.16 -6.83
N PRO A 75 22.28 8.33 -6.11
CA PRO A 75 22.94 7.18 -6.71
C PRO A 75 21.96 6.06 -7.11
N LEU A 76 20.87 5.86 -6.36
CA LEU A 76 19.84 4.88 -6.73
C LEU A 76 19.09 5.28 -8.00
N ASP A 77 18.74 6.55 -8.14
CA ASP A 77 18.13 7.09 -9.36
C ASP A 77 19.01 6.86 -10.58
N LYS A 78 20.31 7.16 -10.47
CA LYS A 78 21.27 6.97 -11.56
C LYS A 78 21.42 5.51 -11.97
N GLU A 79 21.32 4.57 -11.02
CA GLU A 79 21.49 3.13 -11.28
C GLU A 79 20.21 2.47 -11.82
N PHE A 80 19.04 2.91 -11.36
CA PHE A 80 17.75 2.27 -11.63
C PHE A 80 16.76 3.14 -12.42
N ASP A 81 17.18 4.34 -12.87
CA ASP A 81 16.32 5.28 -13.63
C ASP A 81 15.00 5.52 -12.88
N LEU A 82 15.10 5.88 -11.59
CA LEU A 82 13.96 6.11 -10.72
C LEU A 82 13.40 7.50 -10.99
N LYS A 83 12.09 7.67 -10.82
CA LYS A 83 11.46 8.97 -10.86
C LYS A 83 11.10 9.41 -9.45
N ASP A 84 11.75 10.46 -8.95
CA ASP A 84 11.35 11.09 -7.69
C ASP A 84 10.03 11.85 -7.88
N LEU A 85 9.01 11.43 -7.13
CA LEU A 85 7.66 12.03 -7.14
C LEU A 85 7.48 13.07 -6.01
N GLY A 86 8.52 13.33 -5.23
CA GLY A 86 8.48 14.24 -4.09
C GLY A 86 7.75 13.66 -2.87
N LEU A 87 6.95 14.49 -2.20
CA LEU A 87 6.20 14.07 -1.01
C LEU A 87 5.16 12.99 -1.36
N LEU A 88 5.01 12.04 -0.45
CA LEU A 88 4.08 10.94 -0.59
C LEU A 88 2.63 11.44 -0.43
N HIS A 89 1.85 11.49 -1.51
CA HIS A 89 0.44 11.88 -1.50
C HIS A 89 -0.52 10.69 -1.67
N TYR A 90 -0.04 9.61 -2.26
CA TYR A 90 -0.87 8.44 -2.53
C TYR A 90 -0.03 7.17 -2.53
N PHE A 91 -0.50 6.15 -1.78
CA PHE A 91 0.14 4.85 -1.75
C PHE A 91 -0.88 3.74 -1.47
N LEU A 92 -0.98 2.77 -2.36
CA LEU A 92 -1.85 1.59 -2.21
C LEU A 92 -3.30 1.92 -1.81
N GLY A 93 -3.88 2.99 -2.32
CA GLY A 93 -5.24 3.39 -1.96
C GLY A 93 -5.35 4.29 -0.74
N LEU A 94 -4.25 4.54 -0.03
CA LEU A 94 -4.14 5.54 1.01
C LEU A 94 -3.80 6.90 0.40
N GLN A 95 -4.45 7.95 0.86
CA GLN A 95 -4.16 9.33 0.54
C GLN A 95 -3.53 9.98 1.77
N ILE A 96 -2.54 10.82 1.52
CA ILE A 96 -1.79 11.49 2.58
C ILE A 96 -1.87 12.99 2.33
N ASP A 97 -2.52 13.70 3.26
CA ASP A 97 -2.60 15.15 3.27
C ASP A 97 -1.71 15.71 4.37
N TYR A 98 -0.94 16.72 4.02
CA TYR A 98 -0.04 17.41 4.95
C TYR A 98 -0.66 18.74 5.37
N THR A 99 -0.64 19.00 6.65
CA THR A 99 -0.91 20.31 7.22
C THR A 99 0.39 20.89 7.78
N SER A 100 0.36 22.12 8.27
CA SER A 100 1.55 22.73 8.88
C SER A 100 2.10 21.97 10.09
N THR A 101 1.26 21.17 10.77
CA THR A 101 1.62 20.49 12.02
C THR A 101 1.38 18.99 12.00
N ASN A 102 0.57 18.48 11.06
CA ASN A 102 0.10 17.10 11.06
C ASN A 102 0.17 16.46 9.68
N LEU A 103 0.17 15.14 9.69
CA LEU A 103 -0.03 14.29 8.54
C LEU A 103 -1.35 13.54 8.72
N PHE A 104 -2.24 13.64 7.74
CA PHE A 104 -3.55 13.00 7.76
C PHE A 104 -3.62 11.91 6.70
N VAL A 105 -3.87 10.65 7.13
CA VAL A 105 -3.99 9.50 6.24
C VAL A 105 -5.46 9.12 6.12
N HIS A 106 -5.96 8.99 4.90
CA HIS A 106 -7.35 8.64 4.62
C HIS A 106 -7.49 7.84 3.33
N GLN A 107 -8.68 7.29 3.09
CA GLN A 107 -9.00 6.49 1.90
C GLN A 107 -10.23 7.05 1.16
N TYR A 108 -10.34 8.36 1.00
CA TYR A 108 -11.51 9.00 0.39
C TYR A 108 -11.78 8.47 -1.04
N LYS A 109 -10.75 8.49 -1.89
CA LYS A 109 -10.86 8.00 -3.28
C LYS A 109 -11.22 6.51 -3.34
N TYR A 110 -10.62 5.71 -2.46
CA TYR A 110 -10.91 4.28 -2.36
C TYR A 110 -12.37 4.03 -1.95
N ALA A 111 -12.84 4.68 -0.88
CA ALA A 111 -14.21 4.59 -0.41
C ALA A 111 -15.22 5.05 -1.47
N SER A 112 -14.96 6.17 -2.15
CA SER A 112 -15.79 6.68 -3.24
C SER A 112 -15.88 5.70 -4.41
N ASN A 113 -14.76 5.09 -4.80
CA ASN A 113 -14.73 4.07 -5.85
C ASN A 113 -15.48 2.79 -5.44
N LEU A 114 -15.40 2.42 -4.16
CA LEU A 114 -16.14 1.29 -3.63
C LEU A 114 -17.67 1.52 -3.71
N LEU A 115 -18.13 2.70 -3.29
CA LEU A 115 -19.53 3.08 -3.41
C LEU A 115 -20.01 3.05 -4.87
N LYS A 116 -19.22 3.58 -5.80
CA LYS A 116 -19.52 3.51 -7.23
C LYS A 116 -19.61 2.07 -7.74
N LYS A 117 -18.64 1.24 -7.38
CA LYS A 117 -18.58 -0.18 -7.79
C LYS A 117 -19.83 -0.95 -7.38
N PHE A 118 -20.39 -0.65 -6.22
CA PHE A 118 -21.58 -1.34 -5.69
C PHE A 118 -22.90 -0.55 -5.86
N GLY A 119 -22.91 0.52 -6.70
CA GLY A 119 -24.11 1.29 -7.01
C GLY A 119 -24.71 2.03 -5.82
N MET A 120 -23.89 2.40 -4.83
CA MET A 120 -24.30 3.04 -3.59
C MET A 120 -23.93 4.54 -3.50
N THR A 121 -23.68 5.18 -4.62
CA THR A 121 -23.23 6.59 -4.65
C THR A 121 -24.27 7.54 -4.05
N ASP A 122 -25.55 7.28 -4.31
CA ASP A 122 -26.67 8.14 -3.89
C ASP A 122 -27.40 7.62 -2.64
N CYS A 123 -26.82 6.65 -1.93
CA CYS A 123 -27.40 6.09 -0.73
C CYS A 123 -27.38 7.09 0.43
N LYS A 124 -28.45 7.15 1.19
CA LYS A 124 -28.49 7.95 2.41
C LYS A 124 -27.52 7.36 3.46
N PRO A 125 -26.73 8.21 4.13
CA PRO A 125 -25.83 7.73 5.17
C PRO A 125 -26.62 7.21 6.39
N CYS A 126 -26.11 6.12 6.98
CA CYS A 126 -26.61 5.60 8.25
C CYS A 126 -25.70 6.06 9.40
N LYS A 127 -26.29 6.29 10.58
CA LYS A 127 -25.54 6.72 11.78
C LYS A 127 -24.68 5.61 12.37
N THR A 128 -25.09 4.35 12.21
CA THR A 128 -24.41 3.15 12.71
C THR A 128 -24.09 2.22 11.57
N PRO A 129 -22.94 1.52 11.59
CA PRO A 129 -22.56 0.61 10.52
C PRO A 129 -23.43 -0.65 10.46
N CYS A 130 -24.17 -0.97 11.52
CA CYS A 130 -25.03 -2.13 11.62
C CYS A 130 -26.36 -1.78 12.31
N SER A 131 -27.45 -2.43 11.89
CA SER A 131 -28.71 -2.34 12.62
C SER A 131 -28.61 -3.13 13.92
N PRO A 132 -28.99 -2.56 15.08
CA PRO A 132 -28.85 -3.24 16.38
C PRO A 132 -29.71 -4.49 16.55
N ASN A 133 -30.73 -4.68 15.70
CA ASN A 133 -31.73 -5.75 15.84
C ASN A 133 -31.57 -6.88 14.79
N HIS A 134 -30.51 -6.89 14.00
CA HIS A 134 -30.29 -7.96 13.03
C HIS A 134 -29.40 -9.07 13.62
N HIS A 135 -30.04 -10.18 14.02
CA HIS A 135 -29.35 -11.44 14.27
C HIS A 135 -29.41 -12.26 12.98
N LEU A 136 -28.27 -12.46 12.34
CA LEU A 136 -28.14 -13.37 11.21
C LEU A 136 -28.08 -14.80 11.77
N LEU A 137 -29.13 -15.60 11.56
CA LEU A 137 -29.14 -17.01 11.90
C LEU A 137 -28.63 -17.85 10.71
N PRO A 138 -27.91 -18.93 10.94
CA PRO A 138 -27.54 -19.87 9.89
C PRO A 138 -28.83 -20.41 9.23
N ASN A 139 -28.88 -20.38 7.89
CA ASN A 139 -30.00 -20.87 7.06
C ASN A 139 -31.26 -19.99 6.96
N ASP A 140 -31.26 -18.78 7.48
CA ASP A 140 -32.43 -17.88 7.34
C ASP A 140 -32.59 -17.25 5.95
N ILE A 141 -31.53 -17.29 5.13
CA ILE A 141 -31.50 -16.61 3.84
C ILE A 141 -31.02 -17.59 2.76
N PRO A 142 -31.61 -17.59 1.55
CA PRO A 142 -31.13 -18.38 0.45
C PRO A 142 -29.68 -18.01 0.07
N LEU A 143 -28.92 -18.98 -0.38
CA LEU A 143 -27.55 -18.80 -0.82
C LEU A 143 -27.47 -17.72 -1.91
N LEU A 144 -26.46 -16.86 -1.82
CA LEU A 144 -26.20 -15.84 -2.83
C LEU A 144 -25.89 -16.48 -4.18
N SER A 145 -26.53 -16.00 -5.24
CA SER A 145 -26.25 -16.43 -6.62
C SER A 145 -24.82 -16.10 -7.07
N ASP A 146 -24.21 -15.02 -6.53
CA ASP A 146 -22.82 -14.63 -6.80
C ASP A 146 -22.02 -14.45 -5.49
N PRO A 147 -21.44 -15.53 -4.96
CA PRO A 147 -20.59 -15.45 -3.78
C PRO A 147 -19.26 -14.72 -4.02
N LYS A 148 -18.83 -14.52 -5.29
CA LYS A 148 -17.58 -13.77 -5.60
C LYS A 148 -17.76 -12.28 -5.33
N SER A 149 -18.90 -11.72 -5.73
CA SER A 149 -19.22 -10.32 -5.48
C SER A 149 -19.24 -10.02 -3.97
N TYR A 150 -19.91 -10.89 -3.19
CA TYR A 150 -19.93 -10.77 -1.73
C TYR A 150 -18.51 -10.78 -1.12
N ARG A 151 -17.69 -11.79 -1.46
CA ARG A 151 -16.32 -11.87 -0.95
C ARG A 151 -15.46 -10.67 -1.37
N SER A 152 -15.66 -10.16 -2.59
CA SER A 152 -15.00 -8.95 -3.07
C SER A 152 -15.40 -7.71 -2.23
N LEU A 153 -16.67 -7.59 -1.86
CA LEU A 153 -17.15 -6.52 -1.00
C LEU A 153 -16.57 -6.61 0.42
N VAL A 154 -16.63 -7.79 1.03
CA VAL A 154 -16.07 -8.01 2.39
C VAL A 154 -14.58 -7.69 2.42
N GLY A 155 -13.79 -8.21 1.47
CA GLY A 155 -12.36 -7.92 1.40
C GLY A 155 -12.06 -6.43 1.18
N ALA A 156 -12.88 -5.74 0.36
CA ALA A 156 -12.74 -4.30 0.15
C ALA A 156 -13.10 -3.49 1.41
N LEU A 157 -14.12 -3.89 2.15
CA LEU A 157 -14.48 -3.27 3.42
C LEU A 157 -13.43 -3.54 4.50
N GLN A 158 -12.86 -4.76 4.56
CA GLN A 158 -11.74 -5.07 5.46
C GLN A 158 -10.55 -4.14 5.20
N TYR A 159 -10.20 -3.89 3.95
CA TYR A 159 -9.14 -2.94 3.63
C TYR A 159 -9.48 -1.49 4.05
N LEU A 160 -10.76 -1.09 3.95
CA LEU A 160 -11.22 0.23 4.39
C LEU A 160 -11.10 0.42 5.91
N THR A 161 -11.16 -0.65 6.71
CA THR A 161 -11.02 -0.56 8.18
C THR A 161 -9.66 -0.02 8.62
N PHE A 162 -8.66 -0.03 7.76
CA PHE A 162 -7.34 0.53 8.05
C PHE A 162 -7.40 2.02 8.44
N THR A 163 -8.25 2.81 7.77
CA THR A 163 -8.50 4.22 8.11
C THR A 163 -9.86 4.46 8.78
N ARG A 164 -10.71 3.46 8.78
CA ARG A 164 -12.08 3.50 9.33
C ARG A 164 -12.32 2.34 10.30
N PRO A 165 -11.63 2.34 11.46
CA PRO A 165 -11.71 1.24 12.44
C PRO A 165 -13.13 1.04 13.02
N ASN A 166 -14.00 2.06 12.94
CA ASN A 166 -15.40 1.95 13.31
C ASN A 166 -16.21 0.93 12.48
N LEU A 167 -15.70 0.51 11.32
CA LEU A 167 -16.32 -0.52 10.48
C LEU A 167 -15.88 -1.95 10.85
N SER A 168 -14.83 -2.12 11.65
CA SER A 168 -14.24 -3.44 11.91
C SER A 168 -15.24 -4.44 12.49
N PHE A 169 -16.08 -4.03 13.40
CA PHE A 169 -17.08 -4.90 14.04
C PHE A 169 -18.08 -5.51 13.06
N VAL A 170 -18.42 -4.79 11.99
CA VAL A 170 -19.44 -5.23 11.01
C VAL A 170 -18.83 -6.07 9.88
N VAL A 171 -17.53 -5.93 9.68
CA VAL A 171 -16.83 -6.56 8.55
C VAL A 171 -16.17 -7.87 8.95
N GLN A 172 -15.94 -8.10 10.23
CA GLN A 172 -15.43 -9.37 10.79
C GLN A 172 -16.55 -10.39 10.99
#